data_5239932a9bcaf874893290739cc2a459
#
_entry.id   5239932a9bcaf874893290739cc2a459
#
_cell.length_a   1.000
_cell.length_b   1.000
_cell.length_c   1.000
_cell.angle_alpha   90.00
_cell.angle_beta   90.00
_cell.angle_gamma   90.00
#
_symmetry.space_group_name_H-M   'P 1'
#
loop_
_entity.id
_entity.type
_entity.pdbx_description
1 polymer ?
#
loop_
_entity_poly.entity_id
_entity_poly.type
_entity_poly.pdbx_seq_one_letter_code
_entity_poly.pdbx_strand_id
1 'polypeptide(L)'
;MILTDKEKMILTPTYHVFEMYKVHQDAEKLALAIQTDVKKVDDKDLPQITASASRAKDGTINITLCNVDKDKETDLEIDLRGGVDVQNVSGRVLTANELDAHNTFDNPDNVKPVEFTDFQVNGTVLTVKLPSKSVTAISVK
;
A
#
# COMPACT_ATOMS: atom_id res chain seq x y z
N MET A 1 15.21 0.67 10.87
CA MET A 1 13.95 -0.06 10.74
C MET A 1 13.42 -0.58 12.07
N ILE A 2 14.26 -1.16 12.89
CA ILE A 2 13.97 -1.53 14.28
C ILE A 2 14.88 -0.70 15.17
N LEU A 3 14.34 -0.08 16.20
CA LEU A 3 15.09 0.65 17.19
C LEU A 3 15.00 -0.07 18.53
N THR A 4 16.11 -0.10 19.27
CA THR A 4 16.18 -0.73 20.58
C THR A 4 16.77 0.22 21.61
N ASP A 5 16.25 0.19 22.81
CA ASP A 5 16.81 0.83 23.99
C ASP A 5 16.70 -0.12 25.18
N LYS A 6 17.82 -0.70 25.59
CA LYS A 6 17.88 -1.75 26.63
C LYS A 6 16.95 -2.92 26.31
N GLU A 7 15.88 -3.07 27.08
CA GLU A 7 14.88 -4.15 26.93
C GLU A 7 13.71 -3.75 26.00
N LYS A 8 13.64 -2.48 25.59
CA LYS A 8 12.58 -1.98 24.72
C LYS A 8 12.96 -2.11 23.25
N MET A 9 11.98 -2.43 22.43
CA MET A 9 12.10 -2.48 20.97
C MET A 9 10.88 -1.82 20.34
N ILE A 10 11.11 -1.02 19.29
CA ILE A 10 10.03 -0.45 18.48
C ILE A 10 10.27 -0.71 16.99
N LEU A 11 9.17 -0.87 16.27
CA LEU A 11 9.15 -0.98 14.81
C LEU A 11 8.90 0.41 14.22
N THR A 12 9.74 0.84 13.30
CA THR A 12 9.55 2.13 12.63
C THR A 12 8.52 2.01 11.49
N PRO A 13 7.92 3.12 11.01
CA PRO A 13 7.06 3.09 9.82
C PRO A 13 7.75 2.43 8.60
N THR A 14 9.05 2.66 8.43
CA THR A 14 9.84 2.00 7.37
C THR A 14 9.86 0.47 7.50
N TYR A 15 9.94 -0.07 8.72
CA TYR A 15 9.82 -1.51 8.94
C TYR A 15 8.48 -2.04 8.41
N HIS A 16 7.39 -1.35 8.73
CA HIS A 16 6.05 -1.75 8.30
C HIS A 16 5.89 -1.72 6.78
N VAL A 17 6.49 -0.74 6.08
CA VAL A 17 6.50 -0.73 4.61
C VAL A 17 7.17 -2.00 4.07
N PHE A 18 8.36 -2.35 4.54
CA PHE A 18 9.05 -3.57 4.10
C PHE A 18 8.24 -4.83 4.41
N GLU A 19 7.61 -4.90 5.57
CA GLU A 19 6.75 -6.03 5.96
C GLU A 19 5.53 -6.14 5.04
N MET A 20 4.89 -5.03 4.69
CA MET A 20 3.76 -5.01 3.75
C MET A 20 4.16 -5.43 2.33
N TYR A 21 5.36 -5.06 1.87
CA TYR A 21 5.88 -5.45 0.55
C TYR A 21 6.39 -6.90 0.49
N LYS A 22 6.52 -7.58 1.63
CA LYS A 22 6.92 -8.99 1.69
C LYS A 22 6.01 -9.92 0.86
N VAL A 23 4.78 -9.54 0.59
CA VAL A 23 3.83 -10.28 -0.24
C VAL A 23 4.32 -10.51 -1.68
N HIS A 24 5.28 -9.71 -2.15
CA HIS A 24 5.88 -9.86 -3.48
C HIS A 24 7.12 -10.78 -3.50
N GLN A 25 7.61 -11.22 -2.33
CA GLN A 25 8.76 -12.10 -2.27
C GLN A 25 8.41 -13.48 -2.84
N ASP A 26 9.27 -14.02 -3.71
CA ASP A 26 9.10 -15.31 -4.39
C ASP A 26 7.79 -15.43 -5.20
N ALA A 27 7.17 -14.31 -5.55
CA ALA A 27 5.96 -14.20 -6.35
C ALA A 27 6.28 -13.84 -7.81
N GLU A 28 5.39 -14.22 -8.73
CA GLU A 28 5.48 -13.86 -10.13
C GLU A 28 5.05 -12.40 -10.33
N LYS A 29 5.91 -11.58 -10.95
CA LYS A 29 5.57 -10.19 -11.28
C LYS A 29 4.46 -10.16 -12.34
N LEU A 30 3.40 -9.39 -12.09
CA LEU A 30 2.35 -9.14 -13.05
C LEU A 30 2.63 -7.86 -13.86
N ALA A 31 2.20 -7.87 -15.13
CA ALA A 31 2.22 -6.67 -15.96
C ALA A 31 1.22 -5.65 -15.40
N LEU A 32 1.64 -4.41 -15.32
CA LEU A 32 0.88 -3.31 -14.74
C LEU A 32 0.96 -2.10 -15.66
N ALA A 33 -0.20 -1.48 -15.93
CA ALA A 33 -0.30 -0.16 -16.53
C ALA A 33 -1.07 0.75 -15.56
N ILE A 34 -0.57 1.94 -15.29
CA ILE A 34 -1.20 2.89 -14.38
C ILE A 34 -1.34 4.25 -15.07
N GLN A 35 -2.52 4.85 -14.91
CA GLN A 35 -2.79 6.24 -15.24
C GLN A 35 -3.08 6.99 -13.97
N THR A 36 -2.32 8.03 -13.70
CA THR A 36 -2.41 8.80 -12.46
C THR A 36 -2.04 10.25 -12.74
N ASP A 37 -2.51 11.15 -11.89
CA ASP A 37 -2.06 12.53 -11.90
C ASP A 37 -0.54 12.59 -11.68
N VAL A 38 0.07 13.61 -12.27
CA VAL A 38 1.49 13.87 -12.15
C VAL A 38 1.68 15.18 -11.40
N LYS A 39 2.49 15.16 -10.37
CA LYS A 39 2.93 16.35 -9.63
C LYS A 39 4.31 16.76 -10.10
N LYS A 40 4.50 18.06 -10.27
CA LYS A 40 5.84 18.63 -10.45
C LYS A 40 6.48 18.88 -9.09
N VAL A 41 7.63 18.25 -8.89
CA VAL A 41 8.49 18.50 -7.73
C VAL A 41 9.83 18.95 -8.28
N ASP A 42 10.16 20.20 -8.08
CA ASP A 42 11.23 20.90 -8.79
C ASP A 42 11.01 20.77 -10.32
N ASP A 43 11.98 20.30 -11.07
CA ASP A 43 11.89 20.09 -12.53
C ASP A 43 11.51 18.65 -12.90
N LYS A 44 11.04 17.81 -11.96
CA LYS A 44 10.74 16.39 -12.17
C LYS A 44 9.24 16.14 -12.08
N ASP A 45 8.76 15.31 -12.99
CA ASP A 45 7.41 14.77 -12.95
C ASP A 45 7.38 13.56 -12.00
N LEU A 46 6.57 13.67 -10.93
CA LEU A 46 6.36 12.61 -9.97
C LEU A 46 4.92 12.07 -10.09
N PRO A 47 4.72 10.80 -10.47
CA PRO A 47 3.38 10.22 -10.47
C PRO A 47 2.81 10.21 -9.05
N GLN A 48 1.55 10.62 -8.92
CA GLN A 48 0.87 10.67 -7.61
C GLN A 48 0.72 9.28 -7.00
N ILE A 49 0.39 8.28 -7.83
CA ILE A 49 0.27 6.89 -7.40
C ILE A 49 1.36 6.06 -8.06
N THR A 50 2.02 5.24 -7.27
CA THR A 50 2.88 4.16 -7.75
C THR A 50 2.34 2.82 -7.30
N ALA A 51 2.55 1.77 -8.10
CA ALA A 51 2.01 0.46 -7.82
C ALA A 51 2.98 -0.67 -8.17
N SER A 52 2.82 -1.80 -7.47
CA SER A 52 3.41 -3.08 -7.84
C SER A 52 2.36 -4.17 -7.73
N ALA A 53 2.41 -5.16 -8.63
CA ALA A 53 1.50 -6.29 -8.61
C ALA A 53 2.25 -7.61 -8.83
N SER A 54 1.85 -8.65 -8.11
CA SER A 54 2.41 -9.98 -8.23
C SER A 54 1.37 -11.06 -7.97
N ARG A 55 1.64 -12.27 -8.45
CA ARG A 55 0.87 -13.48 -8.16
C ARG A 55 1.70 -14.41 -7.29
N ALA A 56 1.20 -14.71 -6.10
CA ALA A 56 1.80 -15.69 -5.22
C ALA A 56 1.59 -17.13 -5.74
N LYS A 57 2.34 -18.09 -5.21
CA LYS A 57 2.27 -19.50 -5.63
C LYS A 57 0.90 -20.15 -5.39
N ASP A 58 0.12 -19.65 -4.45
CA ASP A 58 -1.25 -20.08 -4.15
C ASP A 58 -2.32 -19.41 -5.03
N GLY A 59 -1.90 -18.60 -6.01
CA GLY A 59 -2.77 -17.89 -6.94
C GLY A 59 -3.20 -16.50 -6.45
N THR A 60 -2.93 -16.13 -5.18
CA THR A 60 -3.29 -14.82 -4.63
C THR A 60 -2.62 -13.69 -5.42
N ILE A 61 -3.39 -12.71 -5.85
CA ILE A 61 -2.89 -11.49 -6.47
C ILE A 61 -2.65 -10.46 -5.37
N ASN A 62 -1.41 -10.01 -5.25
CA ASN A 62 -1.02 -8.97 -4.32
C ASN A 62 -0.72 -7.69 -5.08
N ILE A 63 -1.31 -6.58 -4.61
CA ILE A 63 -1.15 -5.25 -5.18
C ILE A 63 -0.71 -4.31 -4.06
N THR A 64 0.41 -3.63 -4.24
CA THR A 64 0.83 -2.56 -3.35
C THR A 64 0.76 -1.24 -4.07
N LEU A 65 0.21 -0.24 -3.39
CA LEU A 65 -0.06 1.10 -3.89
C LEU A 65 0.56 2.12 -2.94
N CYS A 66 1.17 3.16 -3.49
CA CYS A 66 1.67 4.27 -2.71
C CYS A 66 1.07 5.58 -3.24
N ASN A 67 0.31 6.30 -2.41
CA ASN A 67 -0.15 7.65 -2.69
C ASN A 67 0.84 8.63 -2.07
N VAL A 68 1.61 9.32 -2.91
CA VAL A 68 2.64 10.29 -2.47
C VAL A 68 2.07 11.69 -2.22
N ASP A 69 0.78 11.90 -2.50
CA ASP A 69 0.15 13.19 -2.21
C ASP A 69 0.02 13.39 -0.70
N LYS A 70 0.52 14.51 -0.21
CA LYS A 70 0.51 14.82 1.23
C LYS A 70 -0.87 15.23 1.75
N ASP A 71 -1.76 15.69 0.88
CA ASP A 71 -3.04 16.29 1.26
C ASP A 71 -4.25 15.58 0.64
N LYS A 72 -4.08 14.99 -0.56
CA LYS A 72 -5.19 14.49 -1.37
C LYS A 72 -5.33 12.96 -1.25
N GLU A 73 -6.48 12.51 -0.82
CA GLU A 73 -6.94 11.13 -1.05
C GLU A 73 -7.30 10.95 -2.54
N THR A 74 -7.26 9.72 -3.04
CA THR A 74 -7.44 9.44 -4.46
C THR A 74 -8.24 8.17 -4.65
N ASP A 75 -9.30 8.27 -5.44
CA ASP A 75 -10.01 7.10 -5.95
C ASP A 75 -9.22 6.50 -7.11
N LEU A 76 -9.00 5.20 -7.06
CA LEU A 76 -8.31 4.44 -8.10
C LEU A 76 -9.15 3.23 -8.49
N GLU A 77 -9.31 3.05 -9.79
CA GLU A 77 -9.94 1.85 -10.36
C GLU A 77 -8.85 0.86 -10.80
N ILE A 78 -8.98 -0.39 -10.38
CA ILE A 78 -8.06 -1.49 -10.68
C ILE A 78 -8.82 -2.56 -11.46
N ASP A 79 -8.52 -2.68 -12.75
CA ASP A 79 -9.09 -3.70 -13.64
C ASP A 79 -8.20 -4.94 -13.64
N LEU A 80 -8.69 -6.03 -13.02
CA LEU A 80 -8.01 -7.31 -12.93
C LEU A 80 -8.29 -8.14 -14.19
N ARG A 81 -7.42 -8.02 -15.18
CA ARG A 81 -7.55 -8.73 -16.46
C ARG A 81 -7.04 -10.16 -16.39
N GLY A 82 -7.48 -10.99 -17.34
CA GLY A 82 -6.99 -12.37 -17.47
C GLY A 82 -7.86 -13.43 -16.79
N GLY A 83 -9.15 -13.15 -16.58
CA GLY A 83 -10.11 -14.15 -16.06
C GLY A 83 -9.96 -14.38 -14.55
N VAL A 84 -9.59 -13.35 -13.80
CA VAL A 84 -9.52 -13.40 -12.34
C VAL A 84 -10.95 -13.40 -11.78
N ASP A 85 -11.28 -14.42 -11.00
CA ASP A 85 -12.51 -14.44 -10.20
C ASP A 85 -12.21 -13.85 -8.83
N VAL A 86 -12.81 -12.70 -8.53
CA VAL A 86 -12.59 -11.99 -7.27
C VAL A 86 -13.56 -12.52 -6.22
N GLN A 87 -13.08 -13.46 -5.40
CA GLN A 87 -13.90 -14.07 -4.34
C GLN A 87 -13.71 -13.36 -3.00
N ASN A 88 -12.48 -13.03 -2.66
CA ASN A 88 -12.15 -12.39 -1.40
C ASN A 88 -11.10 -11.29 -1.60
N VAL A 89 -11.34 -10.15 -0.99
CA VAL A 89 -10.39 -9.03 -0.96
C VAL A 89 -10.08 -8.68 0.47
N SER A 90 -8.82 -8.53 0.78
CA SER A 90 -8.34 -8.03 2.06
C SER A 90 -7.28 -6.96 1.84
N GLY A 91 -7.19 -6.01 2.74
CA GLY A 91 -6.25 -4.91 2.60
C GLY A 91 -5.68 -4.45 3.94
N ARG A 92 -4.50 -3.84 3.86
CA ARG A 92 -3.85 -3.12 4.96
C ARG A 92 -3.34 -1.78 4.45
N VAL A 93 -3.43 -0.76 5.28
CA VAL A 93 -2.95 0.58 4.96
C VAL A 93 -2.05 1.12 6.07
N LEU A 94 -0.97 1.76 5.67
CA LEU A 94 -0.08 2.53 6.52
C LEU A 94 -0.21 4.00 6.10
N THR A 95 -0.67 4.83 7.00
CA THR A 95 -0.77 6.29 6.83
C THR A 95 -0.63 6.99 8.17
N ALA A 96 -0.47 8.29 8.18
CA ALA A 96 -0.45 9.13 9.37
C ALA A 96 -0.99 10.52 9.06
N ASN A 97 -1.41 11.26 10.08
CA ASN A 97 -1.91 12.62 9.92
C ASN A 97 -0.78 13.57 9.49
N GLU A 98 0.42 13.38 10.05
CA GLU A 98 1.58 14.23 9.78
C GLU A 98 2.66 13.48 9.02
N LEU A 99 3.44 14.19 8.18
CA LEU A 99 4.51 13.61 7.38
C LEU A 99 5.69 13.11 8.22
N ASP A 100 5.94 13.75 9.34
CA ASP A 100 7.01 13.43 10.27
C ASP A 100 6.58 12.51 11.43
N ALA A 101 5.34 11.99 11.37
CA ALA A 101 4.85 11.05 12.36
C ALA A 101 5.74 9.81 12.43
N HIS A 102 6.13 9.44 13.63
CA HIS A 102 7.02 8.31 13.88
C HIS A 102 6.67 7.60 15.20
N ASN A 103 7.19 6.42 15.37
CA ASN A 103 7.05 5.64 16.59
C ASN A 103 8.17 6.00 17.57
N THR A 104 7.82 6.11 18.84
CA THR A 104 8.76 6.38 19.95
C THR A 104 8.66 5.26 20.99
N PHE A 105 9.61 5.19 21.92
CA PHE A 105 9.56 4.21 23.01
C PHE A 105 8.40 4.43 23.98
N ASP A 106 7.84 5.63 24.00
CA ASP A 106 6.66 5.97 24.81
C ASP A 106 5.35 5.76 24.04
N ASN A 107 5.40 5.83 22.69
CA ASN A 107 4.27 5.53 21.80
C ASN A 107 4.73 4.66 20.63
N PRO A 108 4.94 3.35 20.85
CA PRO A 108 5.55 2.47 19.87
C PRO A 108 4.67 2.14 18.67
N ASP A 109 3.37 2.37 18.77
CA ASP A 109 2.35 2.04 17.78
C ASP A 109 1.67 3.28 17.19
N ASN A 110 2.30 4.45 17.27
CA ASN A 110 1.74 5.69 16.74
C ASN A 110 1.46 5.61 15.23
N VAL A 111 2.35 4.96 14.49
CA VAL A 111 2.21 4.69 13.06
C VAL A 111 2.40 3.20 12.83
N LYS A 112 1.30 2.51 12.53
CA LYS A 112 1.29 1.08 12.23
C LYS A 112 0.24 0.76 11.18
N PRO A 113 0.39 -0.34 10.41
CA PRO A 113 -0.62 -0.76 9.46
C PRO A 113 -1.93 -1.11 10.16
N VAL A 114 -3.03 -0.64 9.58
CA VAL A 114 -4.39 -0.98 9.99
C VAL A 114 -5.11 -1.69 8.85
N GLU A 115 -6.24 -2.32 9.14
CA GLU A 115 -7.09 -2.91 8.12
C GLU A 115 -7.56 -1.82 7.14
N PHE A 116 -7.52 -2.15 5.84
CA PHE A 116 -8.01 -1.30 4.78
C PHE A 116 -9.30 -1.89 4.22
N THR A 117 -10.38 -1.13 4.34
CA THR A 117 -11.74 -1.54 3.94
C THR A 117 -12.38 -0.61 2.92
N ASP A 118 -11.69 0.48 2.53
CA ASP A 118 -12.20 1.48 1.60
C ASP A 118 -12.06 1.01 0.15
N PHE A 119 -12.72 -0.11 -0.16
CA PHE A 119 -12.78 -0.67 -1.51
C PHE A 119 -14.17 -1.23 -1.84
N GLN A 120 -14.46 -1.29 -3.12
CA GLN A 120 -15.66 -1.92 -3.69
C GLN A 120 -15.25 -2.85 -4.82
N VAL A 121 -15.91 -4.01 -4.92
CA VAL A 121 -15.68 -5.01 -5.96
C VAL A 121 -16.88 -5.04 -6.89
N ASN A 122 -16.63 -4.93 -8.19
CA ASN A 122 -17.63 -5.08 -9.23
C ASN A 122 -17.06 -5.96 -10.37
N GLY A 123 -17.38 -7.26 -10.31
CA GLY A 123 -16.79 -8.25 -11.21
C GLY A 123 -15.27 -8.31 -11.05
N THR A 124 -14.54 -7.98 -12.11
CA THR A 124 -13.06 -7.93 -12.11
C THR A 124 -12.49 -6.56 -11.76
N VAL A 125 -13.36 -5.59 -11.49
CA VAL A 125 -12.95 -4.22 -11.18
C VAL A 125 -13.02 -3.98 -9.67
N LEU A 126 -11.90 -3.53 -9.12
CA LEU A 126 -11.77 -3.11 -7.73
C LEU A 126 -11.59 -1.59 -7.70
N THR A 127 -12.53 -0.88 -7.09
CA THR A 127 -12.40 0.55 -6.82
C THR A 127 -11.90 0.74 -5.40
N VAL A 128 -10.83 1.50 -5.21
CA VAL A 128 -10.21 1.75 -3.91
C VAL A 128 -10.07 3.24 -3.66
N LYS A 129 -10.27 3.66 -2.42
CA LYS A 129 -10.07 5.04 -1.99
C LYS A 129 -8.80 5.12 -1.14
N LEU A 130 -7.70 5.58 -1.76
CA LEU A 130 -6.39 5.64 -1.14
C LEU A 130 -6.25 6.92 -0.31
N PRO A 131 -5.97 6.82 0.99
CA PRO A 131 -5.65 8.00 1.78
C PRO A 131 -4.44 8.77 1.25
N SER A 132 -4.33 10.03 1.57
CA SER A 132 -3.09 10.78 1.36
C SER A 132 -1.92 10.16 2.14
N LYS A 133 -0.68 10.36 1.71
CA LYS A 133 0.53 9.92 2.43
C LYS A 133 0.45 8.43 2.83
N SER A 134 0.01 7.55 1.94
CA SER A 134 -0.28 6.18 2.32
C SER A 134 0.48 5.14 1.51
N VAL A 135 0.72 4.02 2.15
CA VAL A 135 1.10 2.75 1.52
C VAL A 135 -0.01 1.75 1.81
N THR A 136 -0.59 1.19 0.75
CA THR A 136 -1.69 0.23 0.84
C THR A 136 -1.28 -1.08 0.20
N ALA A 137 -1.52 -2.20 0.87
CA ALA A 137 -1.35 -3.54 0.33
C ALA A 137 -2.71 -4.23 0.27
N ILE A 138 -3.05 -4.78 -0.89
CA ILE A 138 -4.32 -5.46 -1.16
C ILE A 138 -4.01 -6.87 -1.66
N SER A 139 -4.71 -7.85 -1.13
CA SER A 139 -4.66 -9.25 -1.56
C SER A 139 -6.02 -9.68 -2.09
N VAL A 140 -6.03 -10.26 -3.28
CA VAL A 140 -7.22 -10.74 -3.99
C VAL A 140 -7.11 -12.24 -4.21
N LYS A 141 -8.13 -12.97 -3.80
CA LYS A 141 -8.28 -14.42 -4.00
C LYS A 141 -9.57 -14.73 -4.74
#